data_fde0e48c1ee14bad847cd7e40ccaf7b0
#
_entry.id   fde0e48c1ee14bad847cd7e40ccaf7b0
#
_cell.length_a   1.000
_cell.length_b   1.000
_cell.length_c   1.000
_cell.angle_alpha   90.00
_cell.angle_beta   90.00
_cell.angle_gamma   90.00
#
_symmetry.space_group_name_H-M   'P 1'
#
loop_
_entity.id
_entity.type
_entity.pdbx_description
1 polymer ?
#
loop_
_entity_poly.entity_id
_entity_poly.type
_entity_poly.pdbx_seq_one_letter_code
_entity_poly.pdbx_strand_id
1 'polypeptide(L)'
;VDDELSSNIKLLIEKYVDNDFDVSDYYTDDVITRINNLEISGYENLMQGFQAHHDVLYDNIIVEDLYVHTNYFTSGEIWSNAWFTWKGTGKTTGEEYTNRGHFDYKWEDGKIAILQAYYSEYAENKEAAAYTASQN
;
A
#
# COMPACT_ATOMS: atom_id res chain seq x y z
N VAL A 1 16.61 12.41 9.55
CA VAL A 1 16.52 11.74 10.85
C VAL A 1 15.33 10.78 10.82
N ASP A 2 15.59 9.51 11.06
CA ASP A 2 14.54 8.52 11.16
C ASP A 2 13.87 8.62 12.52
N ASP A 3 12.55 8.77 12.51
CA ASP A 3 11.76 8.62 13.73
C ASP A 3 11.04 7.27 13.72
N GLU A 4 10.44 6.91 14.85
CA GLU A 4 9.78 5.63 15.03
C GLU A 4 8.64 5.41 14.02
N LEU A 5 7.84 6.45 13.77
CA LEU A 5 6.70 6.34 12.86
C LEU A 5 7.16 6.15 11.42
N SER A 6 8.17 6.89 10.98
CA SER A 6 8.76 6.70 9.65
C SER A 6 9.37 5.30 9.50
N SER A 7 10.03 4.81 10.54
CA SER A 7 10.60 3.45 10.54
C SER A 7 9.51 2.39 10.46
N ASN A 8 8.38 2.61 11.12
CA ASN A 8 7.24 1.70 11.06
C ASN A 8 6.65 1.64 9.64
N ILE A 9 6.58 2.76 8.93
CA ILE A 9 6.11 2.77 7.54
C ILE A 9 7.06 1.98 6.64
N LYS A 10 8.37 2.18 6.80
CA LYS A 10 9.37 1.41 6.02
C LYS A 10 9.21 -0.09 6.27
N LEU A 11 9.01 -0.47 7.53
CA LEU A 11 8.79 -1.88 7.90
C LEU A 11 7.51 -2.44 7.27
N LEU A 12 6.41 -1.68 7.28
CA LEU A 12 5.15 -2.13 6.68
C LEU A 12 5.26 -2.35 5.18
N ILE A 13 5.99 -1.48 4.48
CA ILE A 13 6.23 -1.63 3.04
C ILE A 13 7.10 -2.87 2.78
N GLU A 14 8.12 -3.08 3.59
CA GLU A 14 8.97 -4.26 3.51
C GLU A 14 8.17 -5.56 3.72
N LYS A 15 7.27 -5.57 4.71
CA LYS A 15 6.38 -6.71 4.96
C LYS A 15 5.40 -6.93 3.80
N TYR A 16 4.89 -5.86 3.19
CA TYR A 16 4.06 -5.97 2.00
C TYR A 16 4.82 -6.68 0.86
N VAL A 17 6.05 -6.28 0.61
CA VAL A 17 6.90 -6.92 -0.41
C VAL A 17 7.11 -8.40 -0.09
N ASP A 18 7.29 -8.73 1.18
CA ASP A 18 7.55 -10.10 1.66
C ASP A 18 6.27 -10.94 1.79
N ASN A 19 5.12 -10.40 1.41
CA ASN A 19 3.81 -11.08 1.54
C ASN A 19 3.47 -11.43 2.99
N ASP A 20 3.86 -10.58 3.93
CA ASP A 20 3.62 -10.73 5.36
C ASP A 20 2.60 -9.68 5.82
N PHE A 21 1.38 -10.11 6.13
CA PHE A 21 0.28 -9.25 6.51
C PHE A 21 -0.17 -9.41 7.97
N ASP A 22 0.70 -9.92 8.81
CA ASP A 22 0.50 -9.95 10.27
C ASP A 22 0.93 -8.60 10.85
N VAL A 23 0.15 -7.55 10.57
CA VAL A 23 0.48 -6.16 10.86
C VAL A 23 -0.65 -5.40 11.57
N SER A 24 -1.58 -6.13 12.18
CA SER A 24 -2.76 -5.53 12.81
C SER A 24 -2.43 -4.51 13.91
N ASP A 25 -1.28 -4.66 14.56
CA ASP A 25 -0.86 -3.73 15.63
C ASP A 25 -0.56 -2.33 15.11
N TYR A 26 -0.34 -2.17 13.80
CA TYR A 26 0.02 -0.89 13.18
C TYR A 26 -1.18 -0.09 12.69
N TYR A 27 -2.37 -0.69 12.67
CA TYR A 27 -3.58 -0.07 12.10
C TYR A 27 -4.71 -0.04 13.12
N THR A 28 -5.60 0.95 12.99
CA THR A 28 -6.88 0.89 13.70
C THR A 28 -7.79 -0.15 12.98
N ASP A 29 -8.71 -0.75 13.71
CA ASP A 29 -9.63 -1.75 13.12
C ASP A 29 -10.50 -1.13 12.02
N ASP A 30 -10.85 0.13 12.18
CA ASP A 30 -11.72 0.89 11.28
C ASP A 30 -10.95 1.79 10.32
N VAL A 31 -9.68 1.50 10.06
CA VAL A 31 -8.83 2.30 9.15
C VAL A 31 -9.55 2.57 7.83
N ILE A 32 -9.46 3.81 7.37
CA ILE A 32 -10.03 4.22 6.09
C ILE A 32 -8.91 4.31 5.06
N THR A 33 -9.07 3.61 3.95
CA THR A 33 -8.11 3.63 2.86
C THR A 33 -8.74 4.33 1.67
N ARG A 34 -8.05 5.33 1.16
CA ARG A 34 -8.44 6.06 -0.05
C ARG A 34 -7.42 5.78 -1.13
N ILE A 35 -7.85 5.15 -2.21
CA ILE A 35 -7.01 4.83 -3.35
C ILE A 35 -7.53 5.67 -4.51
N ASN A 36 -6.85 6.77 -4.80
CA ASN A 36 -7.34 7.77 -5.74
C ASN A 36 -8.77 8.21 -5.32
N ASN A 37 -9.78 7.85 -6.07
CA ASN A 37 -11.18 8.19 -5.76
C ASN A 37 -11.97 7.07 -5.08
N LEU A 38 -11.35 5.91 -4.87
CA LEU A 38 -12.00 4.77 -4.21
C LEU A 38 -11.77 4.84 -2.70
N GLU A 39 -12.80 4.56 -1.91
CA GLU A 39 -12.68 4.47 -0.45
C GLU A 39 -13.02 3.06 0.02
N ILE A 40 -12.17 2.52 0.87
CA ILE A 40 -12.31 1.19 1.47
C ILE A 40 -12.26 1.36 2.99
N SER A 41 -13.19 0.73 3.70
CA SER A 41 -13.24 0.77 5.16
C SER A 41 -12.79 -0.53 5.77
N GLY A 42 -12.03 -0.44 6.86
CA GLY A 42 -11.64 -1.55 7.71
C GLY A 42 -10.31 -2.19 7.36
N TYR A 43 -9.66 -2.70 8.39
CA TYR A 43 -8.36 -3.35 8.30
C TYR A 43 -8.41 -4.61 7.42
N GLU A 44 -9.41 -5.46 7.63
CA GLU A 44 -9.54 -6.71 6.88
C GLU A 44 -9.63 -6.48 5.37
N ASN A 45 -10.43 -5.50 4.95
CA ASN A 45 -10.59 -5.18 3.53
C ASN A 45 -9.30 -4.65 2.92
N LEU A 46 -8.56 -3.84 3.67
CA LEU A 46 -7.26 -3.34 3.21
C LEU A 46 -6.27 -4.49 3.00
N MET A 47 -6.19 -5.40 3.97
CA MET A 47 -5.27 -6.55 3.88
C MET A 47 -5.64 -7.49 2.74
N GLN A 48 -6.94 -7.71 2.51
CA GLN A 48 -7.41 -8.51 1.37
C GLN A 48 -6.96 -7.91 0.04
N GLY A 49 -7.00 -6.59 -0.08
CA GLY A 49 -6.51 -5.90 -1.28
C GLY A 49 -5.02 -6.12 -1.51
N PHE A 50 -4.21 -5.94 -0.48
CA PHE A 50 -2.77 -6.19 -0.56
C PHE A 50 -2.45 -7.65 -0.83
N GLN A 51 -3.17 -8.56 -0.19
CA GLN A 51 -3.00 -10.01 -0.37
C GLN A 51 -3.28 -10.41 -1.84
N ALA A 52 -4.30 -9.81 -2.44
CA ALA A 52 -4.65 -10.07 -3.83
C ALA A 52 -3.53 -9.66 -4.79
N HIS A 53 -2.73 -8.65 -4.46
CA HIS A 53 -1.56 -8.29 -5.27
C HIS A 53 -0.62 -9.48 -5.43
N HIS A 54 -0.38 -10.24 -4.36
CA HIS A 54 0.52 -11.41 -4.38
C HIS A 54 -0.17 -12.66 -4.91
N ASP A 55 -1.43 -12.89 -4.53
CA ASP A 55 -2.13 -14.14 -4.82
C ASP A 55 -2.69 -14.19 -6.24
N VAL A 56 -3.12 -13.05 -6.77
CA VAL A 56 -3.89 -12.99 -8.02
C VAL A 56 -3.18 -12.19 -9.10
N LEU A 57 -2.61 -11.04 -8.75
CA LEU A 57 -2.21 -10.06 -9.75
C LEU A 57 -0.74 -10.12 -10.16
N TYR A 58 0.19 -10.24 -9.20
CA TYR A 58 1.61 -10.02 -9.51
C TYR A 58 2.55 -11.05 -8.91
N ASP A 59 3.66 -11.28 -9.64
CA ASP A 59 4.87 -11.93 -9.14
C ASP A 59 5.99 -10.89 -9.04
N ASN A 60 7.03 -11.21 -8.29
CA ASN A 60 8.27 -10.44 -8.23
C ASN A 60 8.05 -8.98 -7.83
N ILE A 61 7.17 -8.75 -6.84
CA ILE A 61 6.94 -7.40 -6.32
C ILE A 61 8.18 -6.92 -5.59
N ILE A 62 8.67 -5.74 -5.99
CA ILE A 62 9.74 -5.02 -5.29
C ILE A 62 9.37 -3.55 -5.15
N VAL A 63 9.94 -2.90 -4.14
CA VAL A 63 9.80 -1.45 -3.94
C VAL A 63 11.20 -0.86 -3.85
N GLU A 64 11.46 0.15 -4.66
CA GLU A 64 12.74 0.85 -4.77
C GLU A 64 12.56 2.33 -4.46
N ASP A 65 13.66 3.01 -4.19
CA ASP A 65 13.70 4.46 -4.01
C ASP A 65 12.68 4.95 -2.98
N LEU A 66 12.63 4.24 -1.85
CA LEU A 66 11.68 4.54 -0.79
C LEU A 66 12.16 5.70 0.08
N TYR A 67 11.36 6.75 0.14
CA TYR A 67 11.59 7.92 1.00
C TYR A 67 10.38 8.08 1.91
N VAL A 68 10.62 8.13 3.21
CA VAL A 68 9.54 8.32 4.20
C VAL A 68 9.94 9.44 5.15
N HIS A 69 9.00 10.34 5.42
CA HIS A 69 9.16 11.29 6.53
C HIS A 69 7.82 11.49 7.24
N THR A 70 7.89 11.98 8.47
CA THR A 70 6.72 12.21 9.30
C THR A 70 6.62 13.67 9.67
N ASN A 71 5.44 14.25 9.52
CA ASN A 71 5.13 15.64 9.80
C ASN A 71 4.24 15.74 11.04
N TYR A 72 4.63 16.61 11.96
CA TYR A 72 3.90 16.89 13.19
C TYR A 72 3.32 18.30 13.05
N PHE A 73 2.01 18.38 12.78
CA PHE A 73 1.34 19.65 12.53
C PHE A 73 0.96 20.35 13.83
N THR A 74 0.86 21.68 13.79
CA THR A 74 0.44 22.48 14.95
C THR A 74 -1.00 22.16 15.36
N SER A 75 -1.82 21.60 14.48
CA SER A 75 -3.18 21.13 14.80
C SER A 75 -3.19 19.90 15.69
N GLY A 76 -2.03 19.25 15.89
CA GLY A 76 -1.92 17.98 16.59
C GLY A 76 -1.98 16.75 15.67
N GLU A 77 -2.31 16.94 14.40
CA GLU A 77 -2.30 15.83 13.45
C GLU A 77 -0.88 15.39 13.15
N ILE A 78 -0.73 14.08 12.95
CA ILE A 78 0.57 13.47 12.61
C ILE A 78 0.36 12.66 11.33
N TRP A 79 1.15 12.96 10.31
CA TRP A 79 1.10 12.27 9.03
C TRP A 79 2.49 11.82 8.61
N SER A 80 2.59 10.57 8.15
CA SER A 80 3.78 10.08 7.46
C SER A 80 3.53 10.05 5.98
N ASN A 81 4.54 10.42 5.20
CA ASN A 81 4.46 10.47 3.74
C ASN A 81 5.54 9.56 3.16
N ALA A 82 5.15 8.73 2.20
CA ALA A 82 6.06 7.79 1.54
C ALA A 82 6.02 7.99 0.03
N TRP A 83 7.20 8.06 -0.59
CA TRP A 83 7.37 8.07 -2.04
C TRP A 83 8.23 6.87 -2.42
N PHE A 84 7.84 6.16 -3.46
CA PHE A 84 8.56 4.97 -3.89
C PHE A 84 8.28 4.62 -5.34
N THR A 85 9.11 3.73 -5.87
CA THR A 85 8.88 3.08 -7.16
C THR A 85 8.54 1.62 -6.91
N TRP A 86 7.36 1.22 -7.34
CA TRP A 86 6.87 -0.15 -7.24
C TRP A 86 7.09 -0.87 -8.57
N LYS A 87 7.53 -2.12 -8.53
CA LYS A 87 7.68 -2.97 -9.71
C LYS A 87 7.07 -4.33 -9.43
N GLY A 88 6.47 -4.91 -10.46
CA GLY A 88 5.92 -6.26 -10.40
C GLY A 88 5.66 -6.80 -11.78
N THR A 89 5.49 -8.12 -11.86
CA THR A 89 5.21 -8.83 -13.10
C THR A 89 3.78 -9.37 -13.03
N GLY A 90 2.96 -9.10 -14.03
CA GLY A 90 1.60 -9.61 -14.08
C GLY A 90 1.55 -11.13 -14.16
N LYS A 91 0.82 -11.76 -13.23
CA LYS A 91 0.68 -13.24 -13.23
C LYS A 91 -0.01 -13.75 -14.48
N THR A 92 -0.98 -13.03 -14.99
CA THR A 92 -1.78 -13.46 -16.15
C THR A 92 -1.15 -13.05 -17.47
N THR A 93 -0.69 -11.81 -17.59
CA THR A 93 -0.15 -11.29 -18.86
C THR A 93 1.34 -11.53 -19.03
N GLY A 94 2.10 -11.67 -17.94
CA GLY A 94 3.55 -11.72 -17.96
C GLY A 94 4.20 -10.35 -18.17
N GLU A 95 3.41 -9.28 -18.24
CA GLU A 95 3.93 -7.93 -18.46
C GLU A 95 4.67 -7.41 -17.21
N GLU A 96 5.78 -6.74 -17.45
CA GLU A 96 6.52 -6.08 -16.37
C GLU A 96 6.00 -4.66 -16.19
N TYR A 97 5.67 -4.31 -14.96
CA TYR A 97 5.13 -2.99 -14.61
C TYR A 97 6.08 -2.22 -13.71
N THR A 98 6.15 -0.92 -13.93
CA THR A 98 6.84 0.02 -13.05
C THR A 98 5.85 1.13 -12.72
N ASN A 99 5.65 1.40 -11.43
CA ASN A 99 4.65 2.35 -10.98
C ASN A 99 5.21 3.21 -9.86
N ARG A 100 5.03 4.52 -9.95
CA ARG A 100 5.39 5.42 -8.87
C ARG A 100 4.21 5.55 -7.92
N GLY A 101 4.48 5.48 -6.63
CA GLY A 101 3.46 5.61 -5.61
C GLY A 101 3.77 6.69 -4.60
N HIS A 102 2.70 7.30 -4.11
CA HIS A 102 2.77 8.26 -3.02
C HIS A 102 1.67 7.88 -2.03
N PHE A 103 2.07 7.54 -0.81
CA PHE A 103 1.14 7.17 0.25
C PHE A 103 1.26 8.15 1.40
N ASP A 104 0.11 8.58 1.94
CA ASP A 104 0.02 9.39 3.15
C ASP A 104 -0.69 8.59 4.23
N TYR A 105 -0.10 8.55 5.41
CA TYR A 105 -0.63 7.79 6.55
C TYR A 105 -0.91 8.75 7.70
N LYS A 106 -2.16 8.79 8.16
CA LYS A 106 -2.51 9.56 9.35
C LYS A 106 -2.46 8.66 10.58
N TRP A 107 -1.77 9.12 11.61
CA TRP A 107 -1.62 8.40 12.85
C TRP A 107 -2.62 8.86 13.89
N GLU A 108 -3.19 7.93 14.63
CA GLU A 108 -4.00 8.18 15.84
C GLU A 108 -3.55 7.20 16.92
N ASP A 109 -3.07 7.74 18.05
CA ASP A 109 -2.58 6.94 19.18
C ASP A 109 -1.57 5.85 18.76
N GLY A 110 -0.66 6.20 17.84
CA GLY A 110 0.39 5.29 17.37
C GLY A 110 -0.05 4.27 16.35
N LYS A 111 -1.28 4.37 15.84
CA LYS A 111 -1.82 3.47 14.82
C LYS A 111 -2.28 4.26 13.60
N ILE A 112 -2.22 3.63 12.43
CA ILE A 112 -2.67 4.23 11.18
C ILE A 112 -4.20 4.21 11.14
N ALA A 113 -4.81 5.39 11.08
CA ALA A 113 -6.27 5.56 11.01
C ALA A 113 -6.75 5.85 9.59
N ILE A 114 -5.89 6.48 8.77
CA ILE A 114 -6.19 6.79 7.37
C ILE A 114 -4.95 6.47 6.53
N LEU A 115 -5.16 5.80 5.40
CA LEU A 115 -4.16 5.62 4.36
C LEU A 115 -4.70 6.25 3.08
N GLN A 116 -3.97 7.20 2.52
CA GLN A 116 -4.28 7.80 1.22
C GLN A 116 -3.23 7.34 0.23
N ALA A 117 -3.64 6.65 -0.82
CA ALA A 117 -2.75 6.07 -1.82
C ALA A 117 -2.99 6.72 -3.18
N TYR A 118 -1.92 7.15 -3.80
CA TYR A 118 -1.94 7.75 -5.13
C TYR A 118 -0.96 7.01 -6.03
N TYR A 119 -1.49 6.33 -7.05
CA TYR A 119 -0.69 5.63 -8.05
C TYR A 119 -1.54 5.35 -9.28
N SER A 120 -0.90 4.99 -10.38
CA SER A 120 -1.63 4.62 -11.60
C SER A 120 -2.31 3.28 -11.43
N GLU A 121 -3.59 3.20 -11.76
CA GLU A 121 -4.37 1.96 -11.69
C GLU A 121 -4.24 1.11 -12.97
N TYR A 122 -3.41 1.53 -13.90
CA TYR A 122 -3.25 0.84 -15.20
C TYR A 122 -2.91 -0.65 -15.03
N ALA A 123 -1.90 -0.96 -14.22
CA ALA A 123 -1.45 -2.33 -14.00
C ALA A 123 -2.54 -3.19 -13.36
N GLU A 124 -3.19 -2.68 -12.32
CA GLU A 124 -4.27 -3.38 -11.63
C GLU A 124 -5.44 -3.66 -12.56
N ASN A 125 -5.88 -2.65 -13.30
CA ASN A 125 -7.01 -2.79 -14.21
C ASN A 125 -6.71 -3.78 -15.32
N LYS A 126 -5.50 -3.73 -15.87
CA LYS A 126 -5.09 -4.64 -16.93
C LYS A 126 -5.00 -6.09 -16.44
N GLU A 127 -4.34 -6.32 -15.30
CA GLU A 127 -4.20 -7.68 -14.74
C GLU A 127 -5.53 -8.23 -14.25
N ALA A 128 -6.37 -7.41 -13.62
CA ALA A 128 -7.68 -7.85 -13.17
C ALA A 128 -8.58 -8.25 -14.35
N ALA A 129 -8.59 -7.47 -15.42
CA ALA A 129 -9.33 -7.79 -16.64
C ALA A 129 -8.82 -9.09 -17.30
N ALA A 130 -7.50 -9.25 -17.39
CA ALA A 130 -6.89 -10.44 -17.94
C ALA A 130 -7.19 -11.69 -17.11
N TYR A 131 -7.12 -11.57 -15.79
CA TYR A 131 -7.46 -12.65 -14.87
C TYR A 131 -8.91 -13.07 -15.04
N THR A 132 -9.84 -12.11 -15.05
CA THR A 132 -11.27 -12.39 -15.24
C THR A 132 -11.52 -13.11 -16.58
N ALA A 133 -10.89 -12.64 -17.65
CA ALA A 133 -11.01 -13.27 -18.96
C ALA A 133 -10.49 -14.70 -18.96
N SER A 134 -9.43 -14.98 -18.20
CA SER A 134 -8.81 -16.31 -18.11
C SER A 134 -9.69 -17.33 -17.38
N GLN A 135 -10.66 -16.87 -16.57
CA GLN A 135 -11.58 -17.72 -15.80
C GLN A 135 -12.81 -18.15 -16.59
N ASN A 136 -13.03 -17.62 -17.77
CA ASN A 136 -14.20 -17.92 -18.62
C ASN A 136 -13.92 -19.03 -19.64
#